data_5eb6d4f359e1910778e18ada7fa1fc2f
#
_entry.id   5eb6d4f359e1910778e18ada7fa1fc2f
#
_cell.length_a   1.000
_cell.length_b   1.000
_cell.length_c   1.000
_cell.angle_alpha   90.00
_cell.angle_beta   90.00
_cell.angle_gamma   90.00
#
_symmetry.space_group_name_H-M   'P 1'
#
loop_
_entity.id
_entity.type
_entity.pdbx_description
1 polymer ?
#
loop_
_entity_poly.entity_id
_entity_poly.type
_entity_poly.pdbx_seq_one_letter_code
_entity_poly.pdbx_strand_id
1 'polypeptide(L)'
;MSTLVTVEHLAKSFGDHQVLQDISFGAEAGTVTCIIGPSGSGKTTLLRSLNALEIPDRGIVTIGDCTVDFATITPGPRGRLPKAQRELLAALRAKSGMVYQSHNLFPHKTALENVIEGPVVVQGEAVAEATVRGRELLERVGLSAHADKYPFQLSGGQQQRVGIARALAGRPSVVLFDEPTSALDPELVGDVLGVMKSLAAEGWTMIVVTHELRFAQQVADQVLFIDGGLVVESGPPSEVIANPQHPRTQAFLTRLLEPI
;
A
#
# COMPACT_ATOMS: atom_id res chain seq x y z
N MET A 1 -1.41 -21.11 -6.82
CA MET A 1 -1.19 -19.69 -7.13
C MET A 1 0.29 -19.43 -6.93
N SER A 2 0.90 -18.47 -7.60
CA SER A 2 2.33 -18.16 -7.46
C SER A 2 2.51 -17.00 -6.49
N THR A 3 3.48 -17.07 -5.59
CA THR A 3 3.85 -15.97 -4.71
C THR A 3 4.35 -14.79 -5.56
N LEU A 4 3.72 -13.62 -5.42
CA LEU A 4 4.09 -12.40 -6.13
C LEU A 4 4.99 -11.49 -5.30
N VAL A 5 4.70 -11.38 -4.00
CA VAL A 5 5.49 -10.59 -3.07
C VAL A 5 6.08 -11.52 -2.02
N THR A 6 7.40 -11.43 -1.82
CA THR A 6 8.09 -12.14 -0.75
C THR A 6 8.90 -11.13 0.07
N VAL A 7 8.77 -11.21 1.38
CA VAL A 7 9.53 -10.41 2.34
C VAL A 7 10.25 -11.37 3.28
N GLU A 8 11.57 -11.22 3.41
CA GLU A 8 12.41 -12.09 4.21
C GLU A 8 13.28 -11.27 5.15
N HIS A 9 13.13 -11.52 6.45
CA HIS A 9 13.97 -10.97 7.52
C HIS A 9 14.14 -9.44 7.49
N LEU A 10 13.06 -8.71 7.13
CA LEU A 10 13.08 -7.26 6.99
C LEU A 10 13.21 -6.59 8.35
N ALA A 11 14.21 -5.73 8.50
CA ALA A 11 14.44 -4.98 9.73
C ALA A 11 14.71 -3.50 9.44
N LYS A 12 14.23 -2.63 10.34
CA LYS A 12 14.40 -1.18 10.25
C LYS A 12 14.46 -0.54 11.62
N SER A 13 15.46 0.32 11.78
CA SER A 13 15.62 1.16 12.97
C SER A 13 15.67 2.64 12.58
N PHE A 14 15.23 3.50 13.47
CA PHE A 14 15.40 4.95 13.42
C PHE A 14 16.17 5.38 14.67
N GLY A 15 17.46 5.69 14.50
CA GLY A 15 18.36 5.86 15.63
C GLY A 15 18.42 4.57 16.47
N ASP A 16 18.21 4.70 17.78
CA ASP A 16 18.21 3.56 18.72
C ASP A 16 16.87 2.80 18.78
N HIS A 17 15.85 3.28 18.07
CA HIS A 17 14.53 2.67 18.10
C HIS A 17 14.34 1.70 16.92
N GLN A 18 14.28 0.39 17.22
CA GLN A 18 13.99 -0.63 16.24
C GLN A 18 12.47 -0.74 16.01
N VAL A 19 12.04 -0.38 14.79
CA VAL A 19 10.61 -0.35 14.40
C VAL A 19 10.19 -1.65 13.74
N LEU A 20 11.04 -2.23 12.88
CA LEU A 20 10.85 -3.56 12.32
C LEU A 20 12.02 -4.43 12.79
N GLN A 21 11.72 -5.58 13.39
CA GLN A 21 12.75 -6.45 13.96
C GLN A 21 13.14 -7.58 13.00
N ASP A 22 12.15 -8.35 12.58
CA ASP A 22 12.33 -9.50 11.69
C ASP A 22 10.97 -9.84 11.03
N ILE A 23 10.64 -9.11 9.98
CA ILE A 23 9.37 -9.32 9.27
C ILE A 23 9.60 -10.24 8.08
N SER A 24 8.85 -11.35 8.06
CA SER A 24 8.85 -12.28 6.94
C SER A 24 7.41 -12.70 6.60
N PHE A 25 7.02 -12.59 5.34
CA PHE A 25 5.73 -13.07 4.82
C PHE A 25 5.74 -13.17 3.30
N GLY A 26 4.74 -13.86 2.76
CA GLY A 26 4.46 -13.92 1.32
C GLY A 26 3.05 -13.46 1.01
N ALA A 27 2.84 -12.87 -0.17
CA ALA A 27 1.52 -12.59 -0.74
C ALA A 27 1.42 -13.19 -2.14
N GLU A 28 0.32 -13.89 -2.40
CA GLU A 28 0.09 -14.54 -3.70
C GLU A 28 -0.47 -13.56 -4.73
N ALA A 29 -0.26 -13.86 -6.01
CA ALA A 29 -0.82 -13.06 -7.09
C ALA A 29 -2.36 -13.12 -7.07
N GLY A 30 -3.01 -11.96 -7.23
CA GLY A 30 -4.46 -11.84 -7.25
C GLY A 30 -5.13 -11.93 -5.88
N THR A 31 -4.36 -11.84 -4.77
CA THR A 31 -4.90 -11.91 -3.41
C THR A 31 -4.78 -10.58 -2.66
N VAL A 32 -5.55 -10.47 -1.59
CA VAL A 32 -5.54 -9.33 -0.67
C VAL A 32 -4.92 -9.75 0.66
N THR A 33 -3.79 -9.13 1.01
CA THR A 33 -3.17 -9.26 2.33
C THR A 33 -3.48 -8.02 3.16
N CYS A 34 -4.20 -8.17 4.27
CA CYS A 34 -4.46 -7.09 5.21
C CYS A 34 -3.45 -7.11 6.37
N ILE A 35 -2.90 -5.95 6.70
CA ILE A 35 -1.98 -5.75 7.82
C ILE A 35 -2.71 -4.96 8.90
N ILE A 36 -2.87 -5.56 10.07
CA ILE A 36 -3.52 -4.97 11.24
C ILE A 36 -2.57 -4.92 12.43
N GLY A 37 -2.88 -4.11 13.44
CA GLY A 37 -2.07 -4.00 14.65
C GLY A 37 -2.16 -2.61 15.28
N PRO A 38 -1.63 -2.42 16.49
CA PRO A 38 -1.69 -1.15 17.21
C PRO A 38 -0.93 -0.02 16.50
N SER A 39 -1.24 1.22 16.84
CA SER A 39 -0.46 2.37 16.37
C SER A 39 0.99 2.24 16.83
N GLY A 40 1.93 2.61 15.96
CA GLY A 40 3.36 2.49 16.25
C GLY A 40 3.96 1.08 16.11
N SER A 41 3.19 0.06 15.68
CA SER A 41 3.72 -1.31 15.51
C SER A 41 4.60 -1.51 14.27
N GLY A 42 4.77 -0.49 13.41
CA GLY A 42 5.63 -0.55 12.22
C GLY A 42 4.92 -0.78 10.89
N LYS A 43 3.57 -0.86 10.85
CA LYS A 43 2.79 -1.17 9.64
C LYS A 43 3.10 -0.26 8.45
N THR A 44 3.03 1.06 8.65
CA THR A 44 3.37 2.06 7.62
C THR A 44 4.83 1.96 7.18
N THR A 45 5.75 1.73 8.13
CA THR A 45 7.18 1.54 7.83
C THR A 45 7.38 0.29 6.98
N LEU A 46 6.72 -0.83 7.32
CA LEU A 46 6.74 -2.04 6.50
C LEU A 46 6.23 -1.75 5.09
N LEU A 47 5.05 -1.15 4.96
CA LEU A 47 4.44 -0.88 3.66
C LEU A 47 5.34 0.02 2.79
N ARG A 48 5.94 1.07 3.38
CA ARG A 48 6.88 1.97 2.69
C ARG A 48 8.21 1.29 2.34
N SER A 49 8.58 0.25 3.06
CA SER A 49 9.76 -0.55 2.76
C SER A 49 9.55 -1.41 1.50
N LEU A 50 8.34 -1.89 1.25
CA LEU A 50 8.03 -2.72 0.08
C LEU A 50 8.23 -1.97 -1.25
N ASN A 51 8.07 -0.66 -1.27
CA ASN A 51 8.31 0.16 -2.46
C ASN A 51 9.57 1.04 -2.36
N ALA A 52 10.45 0.75 -1.40
CA ALA A 52 11.70 1.48 -1.17
C ALA A 52 11.49 3.01 -0.99
N LEU A 53 10.35 3.46 -0.46
CA LEU A 53 10.19 4.82 0.09
C LEU A 53 10.90 4.95 1.43
N GLU A 54 10.87 3.89 2.22
CA GLU A 54 11.74 3.71 3.38
C GLU A 54 12.76 2.64 3.06
N ILE A 55 14.04 2.90 3.30
CA ILE A 55 15.12 1.94 3.06
C ILE A 55 15.32 1.11 4.33
N PRO A 56 15.02 -0.19 4.32
CA PRO A 56 15.33 -1.10 5.44
C PRO A 56 16.83 -1.18 5.72
N ASP A 57 17.18 -1.56 6.94
CA ASP A 57 18.58 -1.76 7.33
C ASP A 57 19.08 -3.12 6.83
N ARG A 58 18.18 -4.12 6.72
CA ARG A 58 18.45 -5.46 6.19
C ARG A 58 17.17 -6.16 5.77
N GLY A 59 17.30 -7.27 5.08
CA GLY A 59 16.22 -8.12 4.60
C GLY A 59 16.06 -8.04 3.10
N ILE A 60 15.24 -8.94 2.56
CA ILE A 60 15.03 -9.09 1.12
C ILE A 60 13.57 -8.82 0.80
N VAL A 61 13.32 -8.02 -0.24
CA VAL A 61 11.99 -7.83 -0.82
C VAL A 61 12.02 -8.24 -2.27
N THR A 62 11.12 -9.14 -2.64
CA THR A 62 10.87 -9.55 -4.02
C THR A 62 9.46 -9.18 -4.43
N ILE A 63 9.29 -8.53 -5.58
CA ILE A 63 7.99 -8.29 -6.22
C ILE A 63 8.09 -8.75 -7.68
N GLY A 64 7.44 -9.86 -7.98
CA GLY A 64 7.52 -10.50 -9.29
C GLY A 64 8.94 -10.92 -9.64
N ASP A 65 9.51 -10.31 -10.67
CA ASP A 65 10.88 -10.55 -11.16
C ASP A 65 11.95 -9.60 -10.57
N CYS A 66 11.56 -8.70 -9.66
CA CYS A 66 12.46 -7.71 -9.04
C CYS A 66 12.75 -8.09 -7.59
N THR A 67 14.01 -8.36 -7.28
CA THR A 67 14.50 -8.68 -5.93
C THR A 67 15.51 -7.64 -5.47
N VAL A 68 15.34 -7.16 -4.25
CA VAL A 68 16.28 -6.23 -3.58
C VAL A 68 16.70 -6.83 -2.24
N ASP A 69 18.01 -7.06 -2.07
CA ASP A 69 18.62 -7.32 -0.77
C ASP A 69 19.10 -5.98 -0.19
N PHE A 70 18.39 -5.50 0.83
CA PHE A 70 18.68 -4.21 1.45
C PHE A 70 20.00 -4.18 2.22
N ALA A 71 20.53 -5.32 2.65
CA ALA A 71 21.85 -5.38 3.26
C ALA A 71 22.98 -4.94 2.29
N THR A 72 22.72 -5.00 0.97
CA THR A 72 23.65 -4.57 -0.08
C THR A 72 23.52 -3.09 -0.44
N ILE A 73 22.45 -2.42 0.04
CA ILE A 73 22.18 -1.00 -0.26
C ILE A 73 23.02 -0.12 0.66
N THR A 74 24.14 0.35 0.15
CA THR A 74 25.09 1.14 0.94
C THR A 74 25.23 2.54 0.36
N PRO A 75 24.86 3.60 1.10
CA PRO A 75 25.10 4.97 0.68
C PRO A 75 26.59 5.24 0.48
N GLY A 76 26.94 5.81 -0.65
CA GLY A 76 28.29 6.28 -0.94
C GLY A 76 28.63 7.59 -0.21
N PRO A 77 29.77 8.22 -0.56
CA PRO A 77 30.18 9.49 0.00
C PRO A 77 29.06 10.55 -0.10
N ARG A 78 28.82 11.31 0.99
CA ARG A 78 27.76 12.33 1.11
C ARG A 78 26.33 11.76 1.09
N GLY A 79 26.12 10.49 1.49
CA GLY A 79 24.80 9.87 1.60
C GLY A 79 24.11 9.58 0.25
N ARG A 80 24.79 9.71 -0.89
CA ARG A 80 24.22 9.43 -2.21
C ARG A 80 24.37 7.96 -2.57
N LEU A 81 23.25 7.34 -2.96
CA LEU A 81 23.29 5.97 -3.49
C LEU A 81 23.98 5.93 -4.86
N PRO A 82 24.83 4.90 -5.13
CA PRO A 82 25.36 4.61 -6.45
C PRO A 82 24.25 4.49 -7.51
N LYS A 83 24.59 4.79 -8.78
CA LYS A 83 23.60 4.77 -9.87
C LYS A 83 22.87 3.42 -9.97
N ALA A 84 23.61 2.31 -9.95
CA ALA A 84 23.05 0.96 -10.04
C ALA A 84 22.03 0.67 -8.90
N GLN A 85 22.33 1.08 -7.66
CA GLN A 85 21.41 0.90 -6.54
C GLN A 85 20.16 1.77 -6.68
N ARG A 86 20.28 3.01 -7.17
CA ARG A 86 19.13 3.88 -7.46
C ARG A 86 18.21 3.28 -8.54
N GLU A 87 18.81 2.71 -9.60
CA GLU A 87 18.07 2.03 -10.66
C GLU A 87 17.35 0.78 -10.15
N LEU A 88 18.00 -0.01 -9.30
CA LEU A 88 17.40 -1.19 -8.67
C LEU A 88 16.21 -0.80 -7.79
N LEU A 89 16.36 0.20 -6.92
CA LEU A 89 15.25 0.69 -6.07
C LEU A 89 14.13 1.33 -6.90
N ALA A 90 14.45 1.99 -8.02
CA ALA A 90 13.45 2.50 -8.94
C ALA A 90 12.68 1.38 -9.65
N ALA A 91 13.36 0.29 -10.01
CA ALA A 91 12.74 -0.89 -10.59
C ALA A 91 11.77 -1.56 -9.60
N LEU A 92 12.17 -1.72 -8.32
CA LEU A 92 11.29 -2.24 -7.27
C LEU A 92 10.06 -1.34 -7.10
N ARG A 93 10.27 -0.01 -7.04
CA ARG A 93 9.18 0.96 -6.90
C ARG A 93 8.20 0.91 -8.07
N ALA A 94 8.68 0.68 -9.28
CA ALA A 94 7.84 0.56 -10.47
C ALA A 94 6.91 -0.67 -10.45
N LYS A 95 7.23 -1.70 -9.63
CA LYS A 95 6.36 -2.88 -9.46
C LYS A 95 5.16 -2.60 -8.55
N SER A 96 5.15 -1.51 -7.80
CA SER A 96 4.10 -1.20 -6.83
C SER A 96 3.43 0.15 -7.11
N GLY A 97 2.11 0.22 -6.90
CA GLY A 97 1.36 1.45 -6.79
C GLY A 97 1.09 1.76 -5.32
N MET A 98 1.26 3.01 -4.88
CA MET A 98 1.05 3.39 -3.48
C MET A 98 -0.12 4.34 -3.34
N VAL A 99 -1.06 3.99 -2.45
CA VAL A 99 -2.18 4.82 -2.00
C VAL A 99 -1.89 5.27 -0.57
N TYR A 100 -1.83 6.58 -0.36
CA TYR A 100 -1.43 7.18 0.91
C TYR A 100 -2.63 7.55 1.76
N GLN A 101 -2.45 7.62 3.05
CA GLN A 101 -3.42 8.11 4.03
C GLN A 101 -3.86 9.55 3.73
N SER A 102 -2.94 10.45 3.36
CA SER A 102 -3.16 11.88 3.15
C SER A 102 -3.35 12.26 1.68
N HIS A 103 -3.88 11.37 0.84
CA HIS A 103 -4.14 11.54 -0.60
C HIS A 103 -2.90 11.96 -1.43
N ASN A 104 -2.11 12.93 -0.99
CA ASN A 104 -0.87 13.45 -1.60
C ASN A 104 -1.03 13.78 -3.09
N LEU A 105 -2.15 14.41 -3.47
CA LEU A 105 -2.37 14.88 -4.83
C LEU A 105 -1.56 16.16 -5.09
N PHE A 106 -1.13 16.34 -6.32
CA PHE A 106 -0.53 17.58 -6.78
C PHE A 106 -1.61 18.66 -6.83
N PRO A 107 -1.56 19.71 -5.98
CA PRO A 107 -2.65 20.66 -5.83
C PRO A 107 -2.87 21.55 -7.07
N HIS A 108 -1.83 21.68 -7.91
CA HIS A 108 -1.83 22.48 -9.14
C HIS A 108 -2.17 21.68 -10.39
N LYS A 109 -2.53 20.39 -10.24
CA LYS A 109 -2.92 19.48 -11.32
C LYS A 109 -4.37 19.04 -11.14
N THR A 110 -5.08 18.86 -12.23
CA THR A 110 -6.43 18.27 -12.22
C THR A 110 -6.41 16.80 -11.77
N ALA A 111 -7.58 16.19 -11.55
CA ALA A 111 -7.67 14.77 -11.22
C ALA A 111 -7.02 13.90 -12.31
N LEU A 112 -7.32 14.17 -13.59
CA LEU A 112 -6.72 13.47 -14.71
C LEU A 112 -5.21 13.64 -14.78
N GLU A 113 -4.71 14.87 -14.67
CA GLU A 113 -3.27 15.15 -14.67
C GLU A 113 -2.54 14.48 -13.49
N ASN A 114 -3.18 14.38 -12.31
CA ASN A 114 -2.63 13.62 -11.19
C ASN A 114 -2.49 12.13 -11.53
N VAL A 115 -3.47 11.56 -12.21
CA VAL A 115 -3.47 10.13 -12.59
C VAL A 115 -2.39 9.83 -13.62
N ILE A 116 -2.23 10.68 -14.64
CA ILE A 116 -1.31 10.41 -15.76
C ILE A 116 0.13 10.87 -15.52
N GLU A 117 0.42 11.58 -14.44
CA GLU A 117 1.76 12.12 -14.16
C GLU A 117 2.85 11.06 -14.14
N GLY A 118 2.63 9.96 -13.40
CA GLY A 118 3.58 8.86 -13.31
C GLY A 118 3.87 8.23 -14.70
N PRO A 119 2.85 7.77 -15.42
CA PRO A 119 2.98 7.25 -16.77
C PRO A 119 3.75 8.17 -17.72
N VAL A 120 3.40 9.46 -17.76
CA VAL A 120 4.00 10.41 -18.70
C VAL A 120 5.43 10.77 -18.28
N VAL A 121 5.63 11.18 -17.03
CA VAL A 121 6.91 11.77 -16.58
C VAL A 121 7.95 10.71 -16.24
N VAL A 122 7.51 9.60 -15.62
CA VAL A 122 8.43 8.55 -15.14
C VAL A 122 8.60 7.43 -16.15
N GLN A 123 7.50 6.99 -16.78
CA GLN A 123 7.53 5.88 -17.72
C GLN A 123 7.74 6.32 -19.17
N GLY A 124 7.65 7.64 -19.47
CA GLY A 124 7.84 8.20 -20.81
C GLY A 124 6.70 7.86 -21.79
N GLU A 125 5.51 7.54 -21.27
CA GLU A 125 4.36 7.21 -22.10
C GLU A 125 3.84 8.44 -22.84
N ALA A 126 3.31 8.24 -24.06
CA ALA A 126 2.70 9.32 -24.80
C ALA A 126 1.48 9.90 -24.07
N VAL A 127 1.39 11.24 -23.96
CA VAL A 127 0.32 11.94 -23.24
C VAL A 127 -1.07 11.48 -23.70
N ALA A 128 -1.25 11.27 -24.99
CA ALA A 128 -2.53 10.85 -25.56
C ALA A 128 -2.96 9.47 -25.02
N GLU A 129 -2.06 8.48 -24.99
CA GLU A 129 -2.31 7.13 -24.49
C GLU A 129 -2.56 7.14 -22.97
N ALA A 130 -1.72 7.85 -22.22
CA ALA A 130 -1.89 8.04 -20.79
C ALA A 130 -3.24 8.71 -20.46
N THR A 131 -3.70 9.69 -21.26
CA THR A 131 -4.98 10.38 -21.10
C THR A 131 -6.16 9.42 -21.26
N VAL A 132 -6.16 8.58 -22.29
CA VAL A 132 -7.23 7.59 -22.50
C VAL A 132 -7.32 6.68 -21.27
N ARG A 133 -6.21 6.07 -20.88
CA ARG A 133 -6.16 5.20 -19.70
C ARG A 133 -6.52 5.93 -18.41
N GLY A 134 -6.07 7.17 -18.23
CA GLY A 134 -6.39 7.98 -17.07
C GLY A 134 -7.90 8.24 -16.93
N ARG A 135 -8.61 8.49 -18.04
CA ARG A 135 -10.07 8.65 -18.04
C ARG A 135 -10.79 7.34 -17.71
N GLU A 136 -10.34 6.21 -18.25
CA GLU A 136 -10.87 4.87 -17.92
C GLU A 136 -10.69 4.56 -16.41
N LEU A 137 -9.54 4.88 -15.84
CA LEU A 137 -9.28 4.69 -14.41
C LEU A 137 -10.14 5.61 -13.54
N LEU A 138 -10.36 6.87 -13.94
CA LEU A 138 -11.27 7.77 -13.23
C LEU A 138 -12.73 7.30 -13.33
N GLU A 139 -13.15 6.75 -14.45
CA GLU A 139 -14.46 6.12 -14.59
C GLU A 139 -14.61 4.94 -13.64
N ARG A 140 -13.61 4.06 -13.57
CA ARG A 140 -13.56 2.88 -12.70
C ARG A 140 -13.71 3.23 -11.21
N VAL A 141 -13.20 4.39 -10.79
CA VAL A 141 -13.37 4.88 -9.42
C VAL A 141 -14.57 5.83 -9.25
N GLY A 142 -15.46 5.91 -10.25
CA GLY A 142 -16.70 6.72 -10.22
C GLY A 142 -16.47 8.23 -10.31
N LEU A 143 -15.41 8.67 -11.01
CA LEU A 143 -15.00 10.08 -11.09
C LEU A 143 -14.94 10.64 -12.53
N SER A 144 -15.64 10.04 -13.50
CA SER A 144 -15.65 10.50 -14.90
C SER A 144 -15.95 11.98 -15.03
N ALA A 145 -16.99 12.47 -14.32
CA ALA A 145 -17.42 13.89 -14.35
C ALA A 145 -16.47 14.83 -13.58
N HIS A 146 -15.42 14.31 -12.95
CA HIS A 146 -14.49 15.07 -12.10
C HIS A 146 -13.07 15.12 -12.66
N ALA A 147 -12.83 14.59 -13.85
CA ALA A 147 -11.51 14.49 -14.46
C ALA A 147 -10.75 15.82 -14.53
N ASP A 148 -11.44 16.91 -14.83
CA ASP A 148 -10.87 18.23 -15.03
C ASP A 148 -10.91 19.10 -13.75
N LYS A 149 -11.35 18.55 -12.59
CA LYS A 149 -11.36 19.26 -11.31
C LYS A 149 -10.01 19.19 -10.61
N TYR A 150 -9.67 20.27 -9.92
CA TYR A 150 -8.50 20.34 -9.03
C TYR A 150 -8.80 19.72 -7.65
N PRO A 151 -7.80 19.27 -6.90
CA PRO A 151 -7.99 18.64 -5.59
C PRO A 151 -8.86 19.46 -4.62
N PHE A 152 -8.73 20.76 -4.56
CA PHE A 152 -9.53 21.63 -3.70
C PHE A 152 -11.02 21.71 -4.07
N GLN A 153 -11.40 21.21 -5.26
CA GLN A 153 -12.78 21.11 -5.73
C GLN A 153 -13.40 19.73 -5.48
N LEU A 154 -12.64 18.82 -4.87
CA LEU A 154 -13.01 17.43 -4.62
C LEU A 154 -13.17 17.18 -3.12
N SER A 155 -14.17 16.36 -2.73
CA SER A 155 -14.27 15.88 -1.35
C SER A 155 -13.08 14.98 -0.99
N GLY A 156 -12.83 14.74 0.31
CA GLY A 156 -11.77 13.85 0.77
C GLY A 156 -11.86 12.45 0.15
N GLY A 157 -13.06 11.86 0.11
CA GLY A 157 -13.28 10.56 -0.53
C GLY A 157 -13.05 10.58 -2.05
N GLN A 158 -13.39 11.70 -2.74
CA GLN A 158 -13.07 11.87 -4.15
C GLN A 158 -11.55 11.99 -4.38
N GLN A 159 -10.84 12.76 -3.54
CA GLN A 159 -9.38 12.87 -3.61
C GLN A 159 -8.72 11.51 -3.39
N GLN A 160 -9.21 10.72 -2.45
CA GLN A 160 -8.69 9.37 -2.20
C GLN A 160 -8.92 8.44 -3.40
N ARG A 161 -10.08 8.51 -4.03
CA ARG A 161 -10.36 7.74 -5.25
C ARG A 161 -9.48 8.18 -6.43
N VAL A 162 -9.14 9.47 -6.58
CA VAL A 162 -8.10 9.92 -7.52
C VAL A 162 -6.73 9.30 -7.16
N GLY A 163 -6.38 9.25 -5.87
CA GLY A 163 -5.16 8.60 -5.39
C GLY A 163 -5.09 7.12 -5.76
N ILE A 164 -6.23 6.40 -5.68
CA ILE A 164 -6.32 5.01 -6.13
C ILE A 164 -6.11 4.91 -7.64
N ALA A 165 -6.82 5.72 -8.44
CA ALA A 165 -6.65 5.74 -9.90
C ALA A 165 -5.20 6.03 -10.31
N ARG A 166 -4.54 6.98 -9.63
CA ARG A 166 -3.12 7.30 -9.83
C ARG A 166 -2.20 6.11 -9.54
N ALA A 167 -2.46 5.38 -8.46
CA ALA A 167 -1.68 4.20 -8.11
C ALA A 167 -1.79 3.09 -9.16
N LEU A 168 -2.98 2.92 -9.76
CA LEU A 168 -3.23 1.94 -10.81
C LEU A 168 -2.66 2.35 -12.18
N ALA A 169 -2.50 3.64 -12.43
CA ALA A 169 -2.10 4.18 -13.73
C ALA A 169 -0.73 3.68 -14.21
N GLY A 170 0.18 3.41 -13.28
CA GLY A 170 1.51 2.85 -13.55
C GLY A 170 1.51 1.36 -13.93
N ARG A 171 0.37 0.68 -13.96
CA ARG A 171 0.22 -0.78 -14.17
C ARG A 171 1.08 -1.59 -13.19
N PRO A 172 0.94 -1.35 -11.87
CA PRO A 172 1.75 -2.04 -10.88
C PRO A 172 1.38 -3.53 -10.79
N SER A 173 2.34 -4.35 -10.33
CA SER A 173 2.09 -5.75 -10.00
C SER A 173 1.34 -5.89 -8.67
N VAL A 174 1.55 -4.96 -7.73
CA VAL A 174 0.88 -4.91 -6.42
C VAL A 174 0.47 -3.49 -6.07
N VAL A 175 -0.69 -3.31 -5.44
CA VAL A 175 -1.15 -2.03 -4.92
C VAL A 175 -1.04 -2.03 -3.39
N LEU A 176 -0.33 -1.04 -2.87
CA LEU A 176 -0.08 -0.84 -1.44
C LEU A 176 -0.99 0.26 -0.91
N PHE A 177 -1.75 -0.02 0.14
CA PHE A 177 -2.68 0.94 0.77
C PHE A 177 -2.24 1.23 2.20
N ASP A 178 -1.88 2.48 2.49
CA ASP A 178 -1.48 2.95 3.82
C ASP A 178 -2.66 3.66 4.48
N GLU A 179 -3.49 2.94 5.24
CA GLU A 179 -4.67 3.45 5.96
C GLU A 179 -5.58 4.35 5.09
N PRO A 180 -6.10 3.88 3.95
CA PRO A 180 -6.73 4.70 2.91
C PRO A 180 -8.01 5.42 3.36
N THR A 181 -8.56 5.10 4.51
CA THR A 181 -9.83 5.66 5.02
C THR A 181 -9.67 6.49 6.29
N SER A 182 -8.51 6.47 6.95
CA SER A 182 -8.32 7.06 8.28
C SER A 182 -8.40 8.60 8.31
N ALA A 183 -8.20 9.27 7.17
CA ALA A 183 -8.31 10.73 7.04
C ALA A 183 -9.68 11.18 6.47
N LEU A 184 -10.66 10.27 6.38
CA LEU A 184 -11.97 10.54 5.79
C LEU A 184 -13.06 10.65 6.84
N ASP A 185 -14.07 11.48 6.54
CA ASP A 185 -15.32 11.47 7.27
C ASP A 185 -15.99 10.10 7.14
N PRO A 186 -16.66 9.58 8.20
CA PRO A 186 -17.28 8.25 8.18
C PRO A 186 -18.25 8.00 7.01
N GLU A 187 -18.94 9.05 6.56
CA GLU A 187 -19.86 8.97 5.42
C GLU A 187 -19.17 8.67 4.08
N LEU A 188 -17.89 9.04 3.95
CA LEU A 188 -17.11 8.87 2.74
C LEU A 188 -16.30 7.56 2.69
N VAL A 189 -16.17 6.88 3.84
CA VAL A 189 -15.40 5.62 3.97
C VAL A 189 -15.96 4.54 3.06
N GLY A 190 -17.31 4.43 3.02
CA GLY A 190 -18.01 3.42 2.24
C GLY A 190 -17.67 3.43 0.75
N ASP A 191 -17.57 4.62 0.16
CA ASP A 191 -17.24 4.80 -1.26
C ASP A 191 -15.83 4.28 -1.59
N VAL A 192 -14.84 4.59 -0.74
CA VAL A 192 -13.46 4.16 -0.94
C VAL A 192 -13.32 2.65 -0.75
N LEU A 193 -13.93 2.09 0.30
CA LEU A 193 -13.94 0.65 0.52
C LEU A 193 -14.68 -0.09 -0.61
N GLY A 194 -15.73 0.50 -1.18
CA GLY A 194 -16.44 -0.03 -2.34
C GLY A 194 -15.52 -0.19 -3.57
N VAL A 195 -14.71 0.83 -3.87
CA VAL A 195 -13.69 0.76 -4.94
C VAL A 195 -12.66 -0.33 -4.65
N MET A 196 -12.16 -0.42 -3.41
CA MET A 196 -11.17 -1.44 -3.04
C MET A 196 -11.74 -2.87 -3.15
N LYS A 197 -13.04 -3.08 -2.79
CA LYS A 197 -13.72 -4.36 -2.99
C LYS A 197 -13.83 -4.74 -4.48
N SER A 198 -14.13 -3.77 -5.33
CA SER A 198 -14.18 -4.01 -6.78
C SER A 198 -12.82 -4.42 -7.32
N LEU A 199 -11.74 -3.77 -6.88
CA LEU A 199 -10.37 -4.16 -7.26
C LEU A 199 -10.01 -5.57 -6.79
N ALA A 200 -10.39 -5.94 -5.55
CA ALA A 200 -10.21 -7.31 -5.05
C ALA A 200 -10.94 -8.34 -5.93
N ALA A 201 -12.21 -8.08 -6.26
CA ALA A 201 -13.02 -8.96 -7.12
C ALA A 201 -12.47 -9.08 -8.55
N GLU A 202 -11.74 -8.08 -9.04
CA GLU A 202 -11.05 -8.09 -10.32
C GLU A 202 -9.71 -8.85 -10.29
N GLY A 203 -9.27 -9.32 -9.12
CA GLY A 203 -8.02 -10.06 -8.95
C GLY A 203 -6.77 -9.19 -8.84
N TRP A 204 -6.90 -7.94 -8.40
CA TRP A 204 -5.72 -7.12 -8.08
C TRP A 204 -5.01 -7.65 -6.85
N THR A 205 -3.69 -7.78 -6.92
CA THR A 205 -2.88 -8.06 -5.74
C THR A 205 -2.78 -6.80 -4.89
N MET A 206 -3.20 -6.88 -3.63
CA MET A 206 -3.23 -5.74 -2.73
C MET A 206 -2.60 -6.07 -1.37
N ILE A 207 -1.83 -5.14 -0.82
CA ILE A 207 -1.38 -5.16 0.57
C ILE A 207 -1.94 -3.92 1.25
N VAL A 208 -2.78 -4.11 2.26
CA VAL A 208 -3.61 -3.06 2.84
C VAL A 208 -3.35 -2.93 4.34
N VAL A 209 -2.76 -1.83 4.76
CA VAL A 209 -2.75 -1.44 6.18
C VAL A 209 -4.09 -0.79 6.49
N THR A 210 -4.84 -1.33 7.45
CA THR A 210 -6.17 -0.85 7.76
C THR A 210 -6.58 -1.09 9.21
N HIS A 211 -7.47 -0.24 9.72
CA HIS A 211 -8.23 -0.43 10.95
C HIS A 211 -9.68 -0.91 10.68
N GLU A 212 -10.08 -1.01 9.42
CA GLU A 212 -11.39 -1.45 8.98
C GLU A 212 -11.50 -2.99 9.03
N LEU A 213 -11.72 -3.55 10.24
CA LEU A 213 -11.76 -5.00 10.44
C LEU A 213 -12.85 -5.70 9.61
N ARG A 214 -14.03 -5.04 9.46
CA ARG A 214 -15.13 -5.59 8.64
C ARG A 214 -14.74 -5.69 7.16
N PHE A 215 -13.98 -4.73 6.65
CA PHE A 215 -13.44 -4.78 5.30
C PHE A 215 -12.45 -5.95 5.18
N ALA A 216 -11.48 -6.05 6.11
CA ALA A 216 -10.51 -7.15 6.12
C ALA A 216 -11.19 -8.53 6.18
N GLN A 217 -12.23 -8.69 7.00
CA GLN A 217 -13.02 -9.94 7.06
C GLN A 217 -13.71 -10.32 5.75
N GLN A 218 -14.09 -9.33 4.93
CA GLN A 218 -14.85 -9.56 3.70
C GLN A 218 -13.98 -9.79 2.47
N VAL A 219 -12.77 -9.23 2.44
CA VAL A 219 -11.97 -9.20 1.20
C VAL A 219 -10.58 -9.79 1.36
N ALA A 220 -10.06 -9.93 2.57
CA ALA A 220 -8.71 -10.44 2.74
C ALA A 220 -8.66 -11.96 2.56
N ASP A 221 -7.65 -12.43 1.83
CA ASP A 221 -7.26 -13.83 1.76
C ASP A 221 -6.31 -14.17 2.92
N GLN A 222 -5.50 -13.18 3.33
CA GLN A 222 -4.54 -13.28 4.43
C GLN A 222 -4.60 -12.03 5.31
N VAL A 223 -4.47 -12.23 6.62
CA VAL A 223 -4.31 -11.17 7.61
C VAL A 223 -2.99 -11.37 8.34
N LEU A 224 -2.22 -10.29 8.48
CA LEU A 224 -1.02 -10.24 9.30
C LEU A 224 -1.29 -9.32 10.49
N PHE A 225 -1.20 -9.85 11.71
CA PHE A 225 -1.22 -9.03 12.91
C PHE A 225 0.22 -8.68 13.30
N ILE A 226 0.54 -7.37 13.28
CA ILE A 226 1.87 -6.86 13.61
C ILE A 226 1.84 -6.13 14.94
N ASP A 227 2.72 -6.54 15.85
CA ASP A 227 2.96 -5.87 17.12
C ASP A 227 4.45 -5.89 17.47
N GLY A 228 4.96 -4.76 18.00
CA GLY A 228 6.37 -4.62 18.37
C GLY A 228 7.36 -4.90 17.24
N GLY A 229 6.99 -4.62 15.98
CA GLY A 229 7.88 -4.84 14.83
C GLY A 229 8.02 -6.30 14.39
N LEU A 230 7.13 -7.18 14.81
CA LEU A 230 7.09 -8.60 14.46
C LEU A 230 5.72 -8.98 13.90
N VAL A 231 5.68 -9.98 13.02
CA VAL A 231 4.43 -10.68 12.67
C VAL A 231 4.11 -11.65 13.82
N VAL A 232 3.12 -11.30 14.62
CA VAL A 232 2.74 -12.07 15.82
C VAL A 232 1.78 -13.20 15.47
N GLU A 233 0.88 -12.95 14.53
CA GLU A 233 -0.09 -13.93 14.04
C GLU A 233 -0.40 -13.69 12.57
N SER A 234 -0.56 -14.76 11.79
CA SER A 234 -0.88 -14.68 10.37
C SER A 234 -1.76 -15.85 9.94
N GLY A 235 -2.68 -15.60 9.04
CA GLY A 235 -3.61 -16.61 8.53
C GLY A 235 -4.80 -15.98 7.83
N PRO A 236 -5.82 -16.77 7.47
CA PRO A 236 -7.07 -16.25 6.91
C PRO A 236 -7.83 -15.42 7.96
N PRO A 237 -8.72 -14.50 7.52
CA PRO A 237 -9.51 -13.66 8.44
C PRO A 237 -10.33 -14.46 9.48
N SER A 238 -10.78 -15.65 9.11
CA SER A 238 -11.51 -16.56 10.01
C SER A 238 -10.69 -17.04 11.21
N GLU A 239 -9.38 -17.07 11.08
CA GLU A 239 -8.47 -17.45 12.16
C GLU A 239 -7.98 -16.20 12.91
N VAL A 240 -7.37 -15.22 12.21
CA VAL A 240 -6.71 -14.10 12.87
C VAL A 240 -7.69 -13.09 13.44
N ILE A 241 -8.85 -12.85 12.78
CA ILE A 241 -9.84 -11.86 13.24
C ILE A 241 -10.97 -12.52 14.04
N ALA A 242 -11.53 -13.62 13.52
CA ALA A 242 -12.71 -14.22 14.15
C ALA A 242 -12.36 -15.17 15.32
N ASN A 243 -11.20 -15.83 15.27
CA ASN A 243 -10.76 -16.79 16.28
C ASN A 243 -9.25 -16.69 16.57
N PRO A 244 -8.76 -15.51 17.01
CA PRO A 244 -7.34 -15.28 17.26
C PRO A 244 -6.79 -16.21 18.34
N GLN A 245 -5.60 -16.79 18.08
CA GLN A 245 -4.97 -17.72 19.01
C GLN A 245 -3.94 -17.02 19.91
N HIS A 246 -3.31 -15.97 19.42
CA HIS A 246 -2.29 -15.27 20.19
C HIS A 246 -2.90 -14.27 21.18
N PRO A 247 -2.49 -14.23 22.46
CA PRO A 247 -3.08 -13.34 23.48
C PRO A 247 -3.00 -11.85 23.12
N ARG A 248 -1.95 -11.43 22.40
CA ARG A 248 -1.78 -10.03 21.95
C ARG A 248 -2.80 -9.66 20.88
N THR A 249 -3.09 -10.58 19.95
CA THR A 249 -4.13 -10.41 18.92
C THR A 249 -5.50 -10.31 19.57
N GLN A 250 -5.81 -11.21 20.50
CA GLN A 250 -7.06 -11.19 21.27
C GLN A 250 -7.27 -9.84 21.97
N ALA A 251 -6.27 -9.40 22.75
CA ALA A 251 -6.32 -8.12 23.46
C ALA A 251 -6.48 -6.91 22.55
N PHE A 252 -5.88 -6.93 21.36
CA PHE A 252 -6.02 -5.88 20.36
C PHE A 252 -7.44 -5.83 19.76
N LEU A 253 -7.95 -6.98 19.34
CA LEU A 253 -9.27 -7.08 18.71
C LEU A 253 -10.40 -6.78 19.68
N THR A 254 -10.34 -7.24 20.94
CA THR A 254 -11.32 -6.92 21.98
C THR A 254 -11.48 -5.41 22.16
N ARG A 255 -10.36 -4.66 22.21
CA ARG A 255 -10.40 -3.18 22.34
C ARG A 255 -11.02 -2.46 21.13
N LEU A 256 -10.93 -3.05 19.94
CA LEU A 256 -11.47 -2.45 18.72
C LEU A 256 -12.94 -2.82 18.48
N LEU A 257 -13.34 -4.01 18.88
CA LEU A 257 -14.70 -4.54 18.66
C LEU A 257 -15.66 -4.16 19.81
N GLU A 258 -15.13 -3.93 21.00
CA GLU A 258 -15.88 -3.52 22.20
C GLU A 258 -15.33 -2.17 22.69
N PRO A 259 -15.55 -1.05 21.96
CA PRO A 259 -15.21 0.26 22.48
C PRO A 259 -16.09 0.55 23.71
N ILE A 260 -15.46 0.97 24.83
CA ILE A 260 -16.09 1.35 26.09
C ILE A 260 -17.06 2.51 25.90
#